data_5e9877b34e73ad29ec7a7d89b5d4104a
#
_entry.id   5e9877b34e73ad29ec7a7d89b5d4104a
#
_cell.length_a   1.000
_cell.length_b   1.000
_cell.length_c   1.000
_cell.angle_alpha   90.00
_cell.angle_beta   90.00
_cell.angle_gamma   90.00
#
_symmetry.space_group_name_H-M   'P 1'
#
loop_
_entity.id
_entity.type
_entity.pdbx_description
1 polymer ?
#
loop_
_entity_poly.entity_id
_entity_poly.type
_entity_poly.pdbx_seq_one_letter_code
_entity_poly.pdbx_strand_id
1 'polypeptide(L)'
;LGPIVASGLPSIADLAQAEPGLAATRALYFMLLQGVRSLAQQMLGTPPGRGESAIEIFANVISLSAERITGIAPAGTDAPYNIFTGPLHLASLLKAVARDFPSSALVQVIPPSGISASRWHALIKEMAKQRPYVWRNHREAIDAGYLETGTSAAVSFPTGGGKSKLAELKIAAALLRGVKVIFLAPTLALV
;
A
#
# COMPACT_ATOMS: atom_id res chain seq x y z
N LEU A 1 -15.53 -0.81 9.51
CA LEU A 1 -15.06 0.34 8.73
C LEU A 1 -16.19 1.28 8.26
N GLY A 2 -17.45 1.05 8.69
CA GLY A 2 -18.62 1.81 8.26
C GLY A 2 -18.78 3.23 8.84
N PRO A 3 -18.55 3.52 10.13
CA PRO A 3 -18.90 4.82 10.70
C PRO A 3 -17.86 5.94 10.53
N ILE A 4 -16.60 5.62 10.22
CA ILE A 4 -15.53 6.63 10.18
C ILE A 4 -15.51 7.42 8.86
N VAL A 5 -16.14 6.90 7.82
CA VAL A 5 -16.18 7.55 6.49
C VAL A 5 -17.29 8.59 6.37
N ALA A 6 -18.29 8.56 7.26
CA ALA A 6 -19.46 9.45 7.22
C ALA A 6 -19.31 10.75 8.03
N SER A 7 -18.37 10.82 8.98
CA SER A 7 -18.04 12.08 9.64
C SER A 7 -16.89 12.73 8.85
N GLY A 8 -17.20 13.81 8.14
CA GLY A 8 -16.19 14.60 7.42
C GLY A 8 -14.96 14.87 8.30
N LEU A 9 -13.79 14.97 7.66
CA LEU A 9 -12.57 15.39 8.37
C LEU A 9 -12.86 16.68 9.16
N PRO A 10 -12.42 16.77 10.44
CA PRO A 10 -12.63 17.96 11.25
C PRO A 10 -12.11 19.20 10.52
N SER A 11 -12.85 20.27 10.53
CA SER A 11 -12.42 21.53 9.93
C SER A 11 -11.24 22.12 10.71
N ILE A 12 -10.47 23.00 10.08
CA ILE A 12 -9.38 23.74 10.76
C ILE A 12 -9.95 24.55 11.93
N ALA A 13 -11.21 25.02 11.83
CA ALA A 13 -11.88 25.73 12.90
C ALA A 13 -12.17 24.83 14.12
N ASP A 14 -12.52 23.56 13.92
CA ASP A 14 -12.74 22.59 14.99
C ASP A 14 -11.42 22.26 15.73
N LEU A 15 -10.29 22.30 15.02
CA LEU A 15 -8.95 22.10 15.61
C LEU A 15 -8.54 23.28 16.48
N ALA A 16 -8.91 24.51 16.11
CA ALA A 16 -8.55 25.73 16.83
C ALA A 16 -9.31 25.88 18.19
N GLN A 17 -10.44 25.21 18.38
CA GLN A 17 -11.23 25.25 19.62
C GLN A 17 -10.90 24.09 20.59
N ALA A 18 -10.06 23.13 20.18
CA ALA A 18 -9.69 22.01 21.02
C ALA A 18 -8.57 22.39 22.01
N GLU A 19 -8.51 21.68 23.15
CA GLU A 19 -7.34 21.78 24.03
C GLU A 19 -6.04 21.53 23.23
N PRO A 20 -4.94 22.29 23.49
CA PRO A 20 -3.72 22.23 22.69
C PRO A 20 -3.17 20.81 22.48
N GLY A 21 -3.19 19.97 23.49
CA GLY A 21 -2.75 18.57 23.41
C GLY A 21 -3.62 17.71 22.49
N LEU A 22 -4.94 17.94 22.53
CA LEU A 22 -5.89 17.23 21.65
C LEU A 22 -5.77 17.72 20.21
N ALA A 23 -5.57 19.03 20.00
CA ALA A 23 -5.35 19.60 18.68
C ALA A 23 -4.07 19.04 18.04
N ALA A 24 -2.96 18.97 18.77
CA ALA A 24 -1.70 18.40 18.33
C ALA A 24 -1.85 16.90 17.97
N THR A 25 -2.53 16.13 18.83
CA THR A 25 -2.80 14.71 18.57
C THR A 25 -3.61 14.51 17.29
N ARG A 26 -4.65 15.30 17.07
CA ARG A 26 -5.47 15.27 15.84
C ARG A 26 -4.67 15.64 14.61
N ALA A 27 -3.79 16.64 14.69
CA ALA A 27 -2.91 17.04 13.59
C ALA A 27 -1.97 15.91 13.20
N LEU A 28 -1.35 15.21 14.15
CA LEU A 28 -0.48 14.07 13.90
C LEU A 28 -1.22 12.91 13.23
N TYR A 29 -2.43 12.58 13.66
CA TYR A 29 -3.26 11.56 12.99
C TYR A 29 -3.68 12.00 11.58
N PHE A 30 -3.96 13.27 11.36
CA PHE A 30 -4.25 13.80 10.03
C PHE A 30 -3.04 13.65 9.09
N MET A 31 -1.82 13.95 9.55
CA MET A 31 -0.60 13.70 8.78
C MET A 31 -0.43 12.21 8.48
N LEU A 32 -0.70 11.32 9.44
CA LEU A 32 -0.67 9.86 9.18
C LEU A 32 -1.64 9.46 8.06
N LEU A 33 -2.87 9.98 8.06
CA LEU A 33 -3.85 9.72 6.99
C LEU A 33 -3.37 10.25 5.63
N GLN A 34 -2.70 11.40 5.59
CA GLN A 34 -2.09 11.93 4.36
C GLN A 34 -0.97 11.01 3.86
N GLY A 35 -0.12 10.51 4.75
CA GLY A 35 0.92 9.54 4.41
C GLY A 35 0.35 8.22 3.85
N VAL A 36 -0.70 7.68 4.49
CA VAL A 36 -1.41 6.49 3.99
C VAL A 36 -2.04 6.74 2.62
N ARG A 37 -2.64 7.91 2.42
CA ARG A 37 -3.19 8.30 1.11
C ARG A 37 -2.09 8.36 0.04
N SER A 38 -0.95 8.97 0.34
CA SER A 38 0.21 9.03 -0.57
C SER A 38 0.70 7.63 -0.94
N LEU A 39 0.83 6.74 0.05
CA LEU A 39 1.20 5.33 -0.17
C LEU A 39 0.17 4.60 -1.05
N ALA A 40 -1.12 4.77 -0.78
CA ALA A 40 -2.18 4.16 -1.59
C ALA A 40 -2.17 4.67 -3.04
N GLN A 41 -1.93 5.95 -3.27
CA GLN A 41 -1.78 6.52 -4.61
C GLN A 41 -0.61 5.89 -5.36
N GLN A 42 0.53 5.71 -4.69
CA GLN A 42 1.70 5.04 -5.24
C GLN A 42 1.39 3.58 -5.62
N MET A 43 0.68 2.84 -4.76
CA MET A 43 0.26 1.46 -5.04
C MET A 43 -0.70 1.35 -6.24
N LEU A 44 -1.49 2.38 -6.49
CA LEU A 44 -2.43 2.46 -7.63
C LEU A 44 -1.79 3.05 -8.91
N GLY A 45 -0.49 3.36 -8.88
CA GLY A 45 0.19 3.97 -10.02
C GLY A 45 -0.29 5.39 -10.34
N THR A 46 -0.85 6.08 -9.36
CA THR A 46 -1.17 7.51 -9.48
C THR A 46 0.11 8.29 -9.17
N PRO A 47 0.54 9.21 -10.05
CA PRO A 47 1.71 10.01 -9.76
C PRO A 47 1.58 10.69 -8.41
N PRO A 48 2.61 10.69 -7.56
CA PRO A 48 2.59 11.49 -6.35
C PRO A 48 2.34 12.95 -6.77
N GLY A 49 1.40 13.60 -6.07
CA GLY A 49 1.22 15.04 -6.22
C GLY A 49 2.54 15.77 -5.92
N ARG A 50 2.56 17.10 -6.10
CA ARG A 50 3.73 17.95 -5.76
C ARG A 50 4.05 17.99 -4.25
N GLY A 51 3.56 17.03 -3.46
CA GLY A 51 3.73 16.92 -2.02
C GLY A 51 4.83 15.94 -1.61
N GLU A 52 5.04 15.88 -0.32
CA GLU A 52 5.98 14.96 0.32
C GLU A 52 5.61 13.49 0.05
N SER A 53 6.61 12.63 -0.03
CA SER A 53 6.39 11.18 -0.12
C SER A 53 5.82 10.62 1.17
N ALA A 54 5.16 9.46 1.10
CA ALA A 54 4.63 8.79 2.30
C ALA A 54 5.72 8.59 3.37
N ILE A 55 6.94 8.23 2.97
CA ILE A 55 8.07 8.02 3.88
C ILE A 55 8.47 9.31 4.59
N GLU A 56 8.49 10.45 3.88
CA GLU A 56 8.81 11.77 4.45
C GLU A 56 7.72 12.20 5.42
N ILE A 57 6.44 12.06 5.06
CA ILE A 57 5.32 12.38 5.95
C ILE A 57 5.42 11.56 7.25
N PHE A 58 5.65 10.25 7.16
CA PHE A 58 5.78 9.40 8.36
C PHE A 58 7.04 9.76 9.16
N ALA A 59 8.15 10.15 8.51
CA ALA A 59 9.34 10.63 9.20
C ALA A 59 9.08 11.93 9.96
N ASN A 60 8.31 12.85 9.39
CA ASN A 60 7.92 14.10 10.04
C ASN A 60 7.04 13.84 11.25
N VAL A 61 6.06 12.92 11.16
CA VAL A 61 5.24 12.52 12.32
C VAL A 61 6.12 11.92 13.42
N ILE A 62 7.09 11.07 13.08
CA ILE A 62 8.03 10.51 14.07
C ILE A 62 8.81 11.63 14.76
N SER A 63 9.36 12.56 13.99
CA SER A 63 10.13 13.69 14.55
C SER A 63 9.29 14.54 15.51
N LEU A 64 8.10 14.96 15.07
CA LEU A 64 7.19 15.77 15.90
C LEU A 64 6.67 15.01 17.13
N SER A 65 6.46 13.70 17.02
CA SER A 65 5.99 12.87 18.13
C SER A 65 7.10 12.49 19.12
N ALA A 66 8.36 12.52 18.69
CA ALA A 66 9.52 12.16 19.52
C ALA A 66 10.04 13.33 20.37
N GLU A 67 9.51 14.56 20.18
CA GLU A 67 9.91 15.69 21.01
C GLU A 67 9.62 15.40 22.48
N ARG A 68 10.70 15.45 23.27
CA ARG A 68 10.66 15.22 24.70
C ARG A 68 10.28 16.51 25.41
N ILE A 69 9.16 16.52 26.09
CA ILE A 69 8.84 17.64 26.98
C ILE A 69 9.71 17.48 28.24
N THR A 70 10.82 18.20 28.29
CA THR A 70 11.61 18.35 29.49
C THR A 70 10.88 19.34 30.42
N GLY A 71 10.44 18.91 31.59
CA GLY A 71 9.92 19.82 32.60
C GLY A 71 8.58 19.47 33.24
N ILE A 72 7.83 18.49 32.74
CA ILE A 72 6.57 18.03 33.33
C ILE A 72 6.67 16.51 33.60
N ALA A 73 7.64 16.12 34.40
CA ALA A 73 7.65 14.78 34.96
C ALA A 73 6.79 14.79 36.24
N PRO A 74 5.95 13.77 36.49
CA PRO A 74 5.35 13.57 37.81
C PRO A 74 6.46 13.53 38.85
N ALA A 75 6.24 14.17 39.99
CA ALA A 75 7.24 14.27 41.06
C ALA A 75 7.87 12.88 41.34
N GLY A 76 9.19 12.74 41.09
CA GLY A 76 9.97 11.54 41.38
C GLY A 76 10.45 10.72 40.18
N THR A 77 10.24 11.14 38.93
CA THR A 77 10.77 10.45 37.76
C THR A 77 11.52 11.41 36.84
N ASP A 78 12.82 11.24 36.68
CA ASP A 78 13.65 11.96 35.69
C ASP A 78 13.54 11.35 34.26
N ALA A 79 12.57 10.47 34.02
CA ALA A 79 12.41 9.83 32.74
C ALA A 79 11.73 10.76 31.71
N PRO A 80 12.28 10.89 30.48
CA PRO A 80 11.65 11.66 29.44
C PRO A 80 10.26 11.09 29.10
N TYR A 81 9.25 11.94 29.19
CA TYR A 81 7.86 11.56 28.95
C TYR A 81 7.46 11.89 27.52
N ASN A 82 6.96 10.90 26.79
CA ASN A 82 6.42 11.10 25.45
C ASN A 82 4.88 11.05 25.49
N ILE A 83 4.22 12.15 25.17
CA ILE A 83 2.76 12.26 25.20
C ILE A 83 2.10 11.76 23.90
N PHE A 84 2.86 11.60 22.81
CA PHE A 84 2.35 11.18 21.50
C PHE A 84 2.75 9.76 21.13
N THR A 85 2.73 8.84 22.08
CA THR A 85 3.16 7.45 21.88
C THR A 85 2.38 6.72 20.78
N GLY A 86 1.07 6.97 20.65
CA GLY A 86 0.21 6.39 19.62
C GLY A 86 0.64 6.79 18.20
N PRO A 87 0.66 8.09 17.88
CA PRO A 87 1.16 8.59 16.59
C PRO A 87 2.59 8.15 16.28
N LEU A 88 3.50 8.19 17.25
CA LEU A 88 4.89 7.75 17.09
C LEU A 88 4.99 6.28 16.67
N HIS A 89 4.27 5.40 17.38
CA HIS A 89 4.27 3.97 17.08
C HIS A 89 3.70 3.67 15.70
N LEU A 90 2.53 4.25 15.37
CA LEU A 90 1.89 4.08 14.08
C LEU A 90 2.76 4.61 12.94
N ALA A 91 3.35 5.81 13.08
CA ALA A 91 4.25 6.37 12.07
C ALA A 91 5.48 5.49 11.84
N SER A 92 6.04 4.91 12.90
CA SER A 92 7.20 4.01 12.80
C SER A 92 6.86 2.74 12.03
N LEU A 93 5.70 2.12 12.30
CA LEU A 93 5.22 0.95 11.57
C LEU A 93 4.93 1.29 10.11
N LEU A 94 4.19 2.37 9.85
CA LEU A 94 3.83 2.79 8.49
C LEU A 94 5.06 3.19 7.66
N LYS A 95 6.07 3.81 8.27
CA LYS A 95 7.35 4.12 7.61
C LYS A 95 8.09 2.86 7.22
N ALA A 96 8.12 1.83 8.08
CA ALA A 96 8.72 0.54 7.75
C ALA A 96 7.99 -0.12 6.57
N VAL A 97 6.66 -0.16 6.59
CA VAL A 97 5.86 -0.68 5.47
C VAL A 97 6.09 0.11 4.19
N ALA A 98 6.12 1.45 4.25
CA ALA A 98 6.28 2.30 3.08
C ALA A 98 7.62 2.15 2.35
N ARG A 99 8.65 1.55 2.98
CA ARG A 99 9.94 1.26 2.33
C ARG A 99 9.81 0.13 1.30
N ASP A 100 9.15 -0.96 1.66
CA ASP A 100 9.18 -2.20 0.90
C ASP A 100 7.88 -2.46 0.15
N PHE A 101 6.75 -2.01 0.68
CA PHE A 101 5.43 -2.28 0.14
C PHE A 101 5.22 -1.77 -1.30
N PRO A 102 5.73 -0.59 -1.72
CA PRO A 102 5.62 -0.14 -3.10
C PRO A 102 6.23 -1.08 -4.13
N SER A 103 7.31 -1.79 -3.78
CA SER A 103 7.92 -2.80 -4.68
C SER A 103 6.98 -3.97 -4.96
N SER A 104 5.99 -4.20 -4.08
CA SER A 104 4.95 -5.21 -4.23
C SER A 104 3.73 -4.71 -5.00
N ALA A 105 3.73 -3.44 -5.46
CA ALA A 105 2.59 -2.89 -6.21
C ALA A 105 2.36 -3.65 -7.52
N LEU A 106 1.10 -3.98 -7.79
CA LEU A 106 0.72 -4.66 -9.02
C LEU A 106 1.09 -3.83 -10.26
N VAL A 107 0.99 -2.50 -10.16
CA VAL A 107 1.33 -1.57 -11.24
C VAL A 107 2.81 -1.56 -11.62
N GLN A 108 3.68 -2.15 -10.80
CA GLN A 108 5.10 -2.33 -11.08
C GLN A 108 5.39 -3.59 -11.93
N VAL A 109 4.38 -4.40 -12.25
CA VAL A 109 4.57 -5.60 -13.08
C VAL A 109 4.84 -5.18 -14.52
N ILE A 110 6.03 -5.53 -14.99
CA ILE A 110 6.51 -5.22 -16.34
C ILE A 110 5.66 -5.97 -17.38
N PRO A 111 5.31 -5.35 -18.52
CA PRO A 111 4.61 -6.04 -19.59
C PRO A 111 5.41 -7.20 -20.14
N PRO A 112 4.81 -8.40 -20.30
CA PRO A 112 5.46 -9.51 -20.96
C PRO A 112 5.80 -9.21 -22.43
N SER A 113 6.72 -9.95 -23.00
CA SER A 113 7.20 -9.79 -24.36
C SER A 113 6.06 -9.81 -25.40
N GLY A 114 6.11 -8.88 -26.34
CA GLY A 114 5.12 -8.79 -27.43
C GLY A 114 3.78 -8.18 -27.05
N ILE A 115 3.66 -7.57 -25.85
CA ILE A 115 2.47 -6.84 -25.41
C ILE A 115 2.77 -5.34 -25.38
N SER A 116 1.84 -4.54 -25.90
CA SER A 116 1.93 -3.07 -25.82
C SER A 116 1.95 -2.63 -24.35
N ALA A 117 2.98 -1.89 -23.95
CA ALA A 117 3.11 -1.37 -22.59
C ALA A 117 1.89 -0.53 -22.16
N SER A 118 1.34 0.28 -23.05
CA SER A 118 0.15 1.12 -22.75
C SER A 118 -1.08 0.27 -22.45
N ARG A 119 -1.33 -0.78 -23.25
CA ARG A 119 -2.47 -1.71 -23.02
C ARG A 119 -2.28 -2.52 -21.75
N TRP A 120 -1.06 -2.99 -21.48
CA TRP A 120 -0.73 -3.69 -20.25
C TRP A 120 -0.97 -2.81 -19.03
N HIS A 121 -0.38 -1.61 -19.00
CA HIS A 121 -0.53 -0.68 -17.88
C HIS A 121 -2.00 -0.28 -17.64
N ALA A 122 -2.79 -0.08 -18.69
CA ALA A 122 -4.21 0.21 -18.54
C ALA A 122 -4.97 -0.93 -17.84
N LEU A 123 -4.72 -2.18 -18.25
CA LEU A 123 -5.33 -3.36 -17.64
C LEU A 123 -4.88 -3.54 -16.19
N ILE A 124 -3.56 -3.50 -15.94
CA ILE A 124 -2.99 -3.66 -14.60
C ILE A 124 -3.49 -2.59 -13.64
N LYS A 125 -3.64 -1.34 -14.10
CA LYS A 125 -4.19 -0.25 -13.31
C LYS A 125 -5.65 -0.51 -12.92
N GLU A 126 -6.45 -1.08 -13.81
CA GLU A 126 -7.82 -1.45 -13.49
C GLU A 126 -7.88 -2.60 -12.48
N MET A 127 -7.05 -3.64 -12.66
CA MET A 127 -6.95 -4.75 -11.71
C MET A 127 -6.45 -4.29 -10.34
N ALA A 128 -5.57 -3.30 -10.28
CA ALA A 128 -5.03 -2.76 -9.04
C ALA A 128 -6.07 -2.05 -8.17
N LYS A 129 -7.17 -1.55 -8.74
CA LYS A 129 -8.28 -0.97 -7.95
C LYS A 129 -8.91 -1.97 -6.98
N GLN A 130 -8.90 -3.26 -7.32
CA GLN A 130 -9.42 -4.32 -6.45
C GLN A 130 -8.33 -4.94 -5.58
N ARG A 131 -7.14 -5.18 -6.14
CA ARG A 131 -6.00 -5.82 -5.46
C ARG A 131 -4.70 -5.17 -5.91
N PRO A 132 -4.25 -4.11 -5.21
CA PRO A 132 -3.14 -3.27 -5.67
C PRO A 132 -1.75 -3.89 -5.50
N TYR A 133 -1.64 -5.09 -4.93
CA TYR A 133 -0.36 -5.71 -4.63
C TYR A 133 -0.24 -7.14 -5.18
N VAL A 134 0.98 -7.58 -5.38
CA VAL A 134 1.39 -8.96 -5.63
C VAL A 134 2.24 -9.45 -4.46
N TRP A 135 2.07 -10.70 -4.06
CA TRP A 135 2.87 -11.29 -3.00
C TRP A 135 4.28 -11.59 -3.52
N ARG A 136 5.21 -11.79 -2.60
CA ARG A 136 6.61 -12.07 -2.93
C ARG A 136 6.75 -13.28 -3.85
N ASN A 137 6.07 -14.39 -3.54
CA ASN A 137 6.07 -15.58 -4.38
C ASN A 137 5.51 -15.35 -5.80
N HIS A 138 4.51 -14.46 -5.94
CA HIS A 138 4.04 -14.04 -7.27
C HIS A 138 5.12 -13.25 -8.01
N ARG A 139 5.80 -12.32 -7.32
CA ARG A 139 6.89 -11.54 -7.90
C ARG A 139 7.99 -12.45 -8.40
N GLU A 140 8.45 -13.39 -7.57
CA GLU A 140 9.47 -14.36 -7.94
C GLU A 140 9.08 -15.19 -9.19
N ALA A 141 7.81 -15.62 -9.29
CA ALA A 141 7.31 -16.33 -10.47
C ALA A 141 7.26 -15.42 -11.72
N ILE A 142 6.84 -14.17 -11.57
CA ILE A 142 6.78 -13.18 -12.65
C ILE A 142 8.20 -12.89 -13.16
N ASP A 143 9.15 -12.64 -12.28
CA ASP A 143 10.55 -12.35 -12.60
C ASP A 143 11.24 -13.56 -13.26
N ALA A 144 10.81 -14.79 -12.92
CA ALA A 144 11.22 -16.03 -13.60
C ALA A 144 10.54 -16.22 -14.97
N GLY A 145 9.78 -15.25 -15.48
CA GLY A 145 9.17 -15.28 -16.80
C GLY A 145 7.83 -16.03 -16.88
N TYR A 146 7.16 -16.27 -15.74
CA TYR A 146 5.87 -16.99 -15.75
C TYR A 146 4.84 -16.36 -16.68
N LEU A 147 4.83 -15.04 -16.83
CA LEU A 147 3.86 -14.33 -17.68
C LEU A 147 4.16 -14.44 -19.19
N GLU A 148 5.37 -14.86 -19.56
CA GLU A 148 5.73 -15.02 -20.97
C GLU A 148 4.85 -16.06 -21.67
N THR A 149 4.29 -15.69 -22.83
CA THR A 149 3.44 -16.56 -23.63
C THR A 149 4.30 -17.40 -24.58
N GLY A 150 3.87 -18.65 -24.80
CA GLY A 150 4.59 -19.59 -25.69
C GLY A 150 5.64 -20.43 -24.96
N THR A 151 5.81 -20.27 -23.66
CA THR A 151 6.66 -21.12 -22.82
C THR A 151 5.81 -21.92 -21.83
N SER A 152 6.14 -23.19 -21.65
CA SER A 152 5.54 -24.01 -20.60
C SER A 152 6.18 -23.66 -19.25
N ALA A 153 5.35 -23.41 -18.25
CA ALA A 153 5.80 -23.12 -16.89
C ALA A 153 4.94 -23.87 -15.87
N ALA A 154 5.56 -24.39 -14.84
CA ALA A 154 4.90 -24.97 -13.69
C ALA A 154 5.18 -24.12 -12.46
N VAL A 155 4.12 -23.85 -11.66
CA VAL A 155 4.22 -23.08 -10.42
C VAL A 155 3.62 -23.91 -9.29
N SER A 156 4.40 -24.10 -8.25
CA SER A 156 3.96 -24.77 -7.02
C SER A 156 3.95 -23.78 -5.87
N PHE A 157 2.76 -23.49 -5.34
CA PHE A 157 2.57 -22.68 -4.15
C PHE A 157 1.76 -23.45 -3.11
N PRO A 158 1.96 -23.17 -1.83
CA PRO A 158 1.11 -23.74 -0.77
C PRO A 158 -0.34 -23.32 -0.96
N THR A 159 -1.24 -24.01 -0.27
CA THR A 159 -2.66 -23.65 -0.24
C THR A 159 -2.83 -22.22 0.28
N GLY A 160 -3.64 -21.41 -0.38
CA GLY A 160 -3.77 -19.98 -0.07
C GLY A 160 -2.68 -19.08 -0.68
N GLY A 161 -1.66 -19.64 -1.34
CA GLY A 161 -0.54 -18.89 -1.94
C GLY A 161 -0.89 -18.04 -3.18
N GLY A 162 -2.18 -17.86 -3.48
CA GLY A 162 -2.64 -16.93 -4.53
C GLY A 162 -2.46 -17.43 -5.97
N LYS A 163 -2.45 -18.75 -6.19
CA LYS A 163 -2.33 -19.37 -7.54
C LYS A 163 -3.29 -18.76 -8.57
N SER A 164 -4.55 -18.54 -8.16
CA SER A 164 -5.57 -17.94 -9.04
C SER A 164 -5.19 -16.55 -9.55
N LYS A 165 -4.61 -15.70 -8.68
CA LYS A 165 -4.17 -14.36 -9.08
C LYS A 165 -3.04 -14.40 -10.11
N LEU A 166 -2.11 -15.32 -9.95
CA LEU A 166 -1.03 -15.51 -10.92
C LEU A 166 -1.56 -16.04 -12.26
N ALA A 167 -2.54 -16.96 -12.22
CA ALA A 167 -3.22 -17.46 -13.41
C ALA A 167 -4.01 -16.34 -14.13
N GLU A 168 -4.73 -15.49 -13.39
CA GLU A 168 -5.40 -14.31 -13.96
C GLU A 168 -4.43 -13.40 -14.74
N LEU A 169 -3.25 -13.13 -14.18
CA LEU A 169 -2.22 -12.32 -14.85
C LEU A 169 -1.70 -13.00 -16.13
N LYS A 170 -1.49 -14.33 -16.09
CA LYS A 170 -1.07 -15.10 -17.27
C LYS A 170 -2.14 -15.09 -18.36
N ILE A 171 -3.41 -15.29 -18.01
CA ILE A 171 -4.55 -15.22 -18.92
C ILE A 171 -4.64 -13.81 -19.54
N ALA A 172 -4.54 -12.77 -18.72
CA ALA A 172 -4.56 -11.39 -19.18
C ALA A 172 -3.42 -11.10 -20.18
N ALA A 173 -2.20 -11.58 -19.91
CA ALA A 173 -1.07 -11.47 -20.81
C ALA A 173 -1.33 -12.16 -22.15
N ALA A 174 -1.86 -13.39 -22.12
CA ALA A 174 -2.17 -14.16 -23.32
C ALA A 174 -3.26 -13.47 -24.17
N LEU A 175 -4.34 -13.01 -23.55
CA LEU A 175 -5.44 -12.32 -24.23
C LEU A 175 -4.98 -10.99 -24.87
N LEU A 176 -4.15 -10.20 -24.18
CA LEU A 176 -3.60 -8.96 -24.74
C LEU A 176 -2.68 -9.21 -25.93
N ARG A 177 -2.06 -10.37 -26.00
CA ARG A 177 -1.25 -10.83 -27.15
C ARG A 177 -2.11 -11.40 -28.29
N GLY A 178 -3.41 -11.56 -28.09
CA GLY A 178 -4.33 -12.16 -29.07
C GLY A 178 -4.29 -13.69 -29.12
N VAL A 179 -3.73 -14.32 -28.09
CA VAL A 179 -3.67 -15.80 -28.00
C VAL A 179 -4.96 -16.31 -27.36
N LYS A 180 -5.50 -17.38 -27.92
CA LYS A 180 -6.63 -18.10 -27.34
C LYS A 180 -6.20 -18.81 -26.05
N VAL A 181 -7.04 -18.75 -25.02
CA VAL A 181 -6.76 -19.35 -23.72
C VAL A 181 -7.82 -20.41 -23.43
N ILE A 182 -7.35 -21.58 -22.96
CA ILE A 182 -8.20 -22.62 -22.38
C ILE A 182 -7.79 -22.74 -20.92
N PHE A 183 -8.72 -22.49 -20.00
CA PHE A 183 -8.50 -22.63 -18.56
C PHE A 183 -9.20 -23.90 -18.07
N LEU A 184 -8.42 -24.84 -17.54
CA LEU A 184 -8.92 -26.07 -16.96
C LEU A 184 -8.88 -25.99 -15.45
N ALA A 185 -10.02 -26.12 -14.82
CA ALA A 185 -10.15 -26.13 -13.37
C ALA A 185 -10.55 -27.54 -12.88
N PRO A 186 -10.02 -28.02 -11.75
CA PRO A 186 -10.32 -29.34 -11.23
C PRO A 186 -11.74 -29.49 -10.69
N THR A 187 -12.42 -28.38 -10.37
CA THR A 187 -13.78 -28.35 -9.85
C THR A 187 -14.57 -27.17 -10.41
N LEU A 188 -15.90 -27.31 -10.50
CA LEU A 188 -16.81 -26.23 -10.91
C LEU A 188 -16.75 -25.00 -9.97
N ALA A 189 -16.33 -25.18 -8.72
CA ALA A 189 -16.19 -24.10 -7.76
C ALA A 189 -15.02 -23.10 -8.11
N LEU A 190 -14.18 -23.42 -9.10
CA LEU A 190 -13.06 -22.60 -9.56
C LEU A 190 -13.30 -21.96 -10.93
N VAL A 191 -14.46 -22.18 -11.54
CA VAL A 191 -14.94 -21.55 -12.76
C VAL A 191 -15.90 -20.42 -12.41
#